data_011104fdb849dadb052a0336dbebd38d
#
_entry.id   011104fdb849dadb052a0336dbebd38d
#
_cell.length_a   1.000
_cell.length_b   1.000
_cell.length_c   1.000
_cell.angle_alpha   90.00
_cell.angle_beta   90.00
_cell.angle_gamma   90.00
#
_symmetry.space_group_name_H-M   'P 1'
#
loop_
_entity.id
_entity.type
_entity.pdbx_description
1 polymer ?
#
loop_
_entity_poly.entity_id
_entity_poly.type
_entity_poly.pdbx_seq_one_letter_code
_entity_poly.pdbx_strand_id
1 'polypeptide(L)'
;MKHMFLLLIGVFVLLGCSSNKKQEPISKSGIPVINLSEDVSTVPSLLLSEAASKVDIVPLEVTDESLLGEIYHLQITENDIWVHHYKDKCICRFSRSGKFLNKVGKIGQGPGEFIQLSDFFIDEKHREIYIVSASRGIFVYDFDGNFKRQSTRTIVETMFGSIFNQFMIYNNHFFILQNLPLYREIPKDSLWSLALVDSSYKKKKIFKNPVHIGKEDQIIKNRVQMNYMFNYWLESSTNIDTYNNQLTLKFPDTDTIYSYDSIKEELVPQYAIFVDEEKGDYEYTHLWFRDRKAFDYFSIHSYYSTKENIYLVGSKGEEVYIYCYNKQEKNVRLQKQQGEITERDVPWFSIPFRRMECPFVLSNDLCGGDFIIDFRSSGKYWVDVLYLGNDGNRIDLNQIKSSTVIDESKKKELIRVLESATEDSNPILMIATLK
;
A
#
# COMPACT_ATOMS: atom_id res chain seq x y z
N MET A 1 -71.70 6.52 -55.66
CA MET A 1 -70.26 6.54 -55.96
C MET A 1 -69.52 7.28 -54.89
N LYS A 2 -68.98 6.59 -53.90
CA LYS A 2 -68.16 7.19 -52.87
C LYS A 2 -66.93 6.30 -52.72
N HIS A 3 -65.76 6.82 -53.06
CA HIS A 3 -64.47 6.19 -52.90
C HIS A 3 -64.04 6.27 -51.42
N MET A 4 -63.76 5.13 -50.85
CA MET A 4 -63.28 4.97 -49.50
C MET A 4 -61.77 4.74 -49.57
N PHE A 5 -60.96 5.73 -49.14
CA PHE A 5 -59.51 5.64 -49.02
C PHE A 5 -59.17 4.95 -47.70
N LEU A 6 -58.54 3.78 -47.76
CA LEU A 6 -57.96 3.11 -46.62
C LEU A 6 -56.55 3.68 -46.37
N LEU A 7 -56.36 4.35 -45.23
CA LEU A 7 -55.06 4.81 -44.76
C LEU A 7 -54.43 3.67 -43.91
N LEU A 8 -53.39 3.05 -44.44
CA LEU A 8 -52.55 2.12 -43.67
C LEU A 8 -51.58 2.93 -42.82
N ILE A 9 -51.81 2.97 -41.49
CA ILE A 9 -50.87 3.50 -40.54
C ILE A 9 -49.88 2.39 -40.17
N GLY A 10 -48.65 2.47 -40.72
CA GLY A 10 -47.53 1.60 -40.29
C GLY A 10 -47.01 2.04 -38.94
N VAL A 11 -47.23 1.20 -37.93
CA VAL A 11 -46.62 1.41 -36.60
C VAL A 11 -45.17 0.93 -36.69
N PHE A 12 -44.23 1.87 -36.80
CA PHE A 12 -42.81 1.61 -36.56
C PHE A 12 -42.60 1.44 -35.05
N VAL A 13 -42.49 0.19 -34.59
CA VAL A 13 -41.98 -0.12 -33.26
C VAL A 13 -40.46 0.10 -33.28
N LEU A 14 -40.01 1.25 -32.86
CA LEU A 14 -38.60 1.49 -32.51
C LEU A 14 -38.29 0.67 -31.24
N LEU A 15 -37.70 -0.49 -31.44
CA LEU A 15 -37.01 -1.20 -30.36
C LEU A 15 -35.75 -0.37 -29.97
N GLY A 16 -35.98 0.60 -29.14
CA GLY A 16 -34.90 1.27 -28.44
C GLY A 16 -34.30 0.30 -27.42
N CYS A 17 -33.14 -0.26 -27.71
CA CYS A 17 -32.30 -0.83 -26.67
C CYS A 17 -31.94 0.29 -25.70
N SER A 18 -32.75 0.48 -24.67
CA SER A 18 -32.32 1.22 -23.49
C SER A 18 -31.31 0.33 -22.76
N SER A 19 -30.03 0.61 -22.94
CA SER A 19 -29.04 0.18 -21.99
C SER A 19 -29.43 0.80 -20.65
N ASN A 20 -30.04 0.01 -19.79
CA ASN A 20 -30.21 0.38 -18.39
C ASN A 20 -28.81 0.55 -17.79
N LYS A 21 -28.25 1.74 -17.91
CA LYS A 21 -27.13 2.12 -17.04
C LYS A 21 -27.71 2.14 -15.63
N LYS A 22 -27.38 1.14 -14.82
CA LYS A 22 -27.63 1.19 -13.38
C LYS A 22 -27.14 2.55 -12.89
N GLN A 23 -28.02 3.35 -12.31
CA GLN A 23 -27.62 4.60 -11.65
C GLN A 23 -26.74 4.23 -10.47
N GLU A 24 -25.58 4.87 -10.36
CA GLU A 24 -24.72 4.69 -9.19
C GLU A 24 -25.50 5.00 -7.91
N PRO A 25 -25.40 4.18 -6.88
CA PRO A 25 -25.81 4.62 -5.56
C PRO A 25 -24.93 5.82 -5.19
N ILE A 26 -25.57 6.97 -5.02
CA ILE A 26 -24.89 8.21 -4.65
C ILE A 26 -25.04 8.37 -3.16
N SER A 27 -23.92 8.60 -2.45
CA SER A 27 -23.94 8.91 -1.03
C SER A 27 -24.70 10.22 -0.76
N LYS A 28 -25.09 10.45 0.50
CA LYS A 28 -25.70 11.74 0.91
C LYS A 28 -24.82 12.95 0.57
N SER A 29 -23.53 12.74 0.42
CA SER A 29 -22.54 13.77 0.01
C SER A 29 -22.37 13.90 -1.51
N GLY A 30 -23.10 13.14 -2.32
CA GLY A 30 -23.04 13.21 -3.79
C GLY A 30 -21.84 12.52 -4.44
N ILE A 31 -21.07 11.72 -3.69
CA ILE A 31 -19.95 10.94 -4.22
C ILE A 31 -20.35 9.51 -4.58
N PRO A 32 -19.68 8.85 -5.55
CA PRO A 32 -19.90 7.46 -5.91
C PRO A 32 -19.74 6.51 -4.72
N VAL A 33 -20.58 5.47 -4.66
CA VAL A 33 -20.54 4.45 -3.60
C VAL A 33 -20.03 3.13 -4.17
N ILE A 34 -18.98 2.60 -3.56
CA ILE A 34 -18.54 1.23 -3.78
C ILE A 34 -19.33 0.34 -2.81
N ASN A 35 -20.32 -0.39 -3.33
CA ASN A 35 -21.14 -1.28 -2.52
C ASN A 35 -20.51 -2.67 -2.46
N LEU A 36 -20.09 -3.11 -1.27
CA LEU A 36 -19.46 -4.41 -1.04
C LEU A 36 -20.46 -5.49 -0.60
N SER A 37 -21.76 -5.18 -0.51
CA SER A 37 -22.78 -6.09 0.04
C SER A 37 -23.77 -6.58 -1.01
N GLU A 38 -24.06 -5.77 -2.02
CA GLU A 38 -25.04 -6.09 -3.06
C GLU A 38 -24.36 -6.26 -4.41
N ASP A 39 -24.92 -7.16 -5.23
CA ASP A 39 -24.46 -7.43 -6.61
C ASP A 39 -22.97 -7.81 -6.72
N VAL A 40 -22.41 -8.42 -5.67
CA VAL A 40 -21.00 -8.84 -5.63
C VAL A 40 -20.88 -10.23 -6.24
N SER A 41 -20.12 -10.36 -7.33
CA SER A 41 -19.85 -11.65 -7.95
C SER A 41 -18.57 -12.27 -7.37
N THR A 42 -18.69 -13.48 -6.81
CA THR A 42 -17.51 -14.21 -6.33
C THR A 42 -16.76 -14.82 -7.49
N VAL A 43 -15.45 -14.66 -7.50
CA VAL A 43 -14.52 -15.22 -8.50
C VAL A 43 -13.47 -16.08 -7.80
N PRO A 44 -12.96 -17.14 -8.45
CA PRO A 44 -11.92 -17.99 -7.85
C PRO A 44 -10.61 -17.22 -7.65
N SER A 45 -10.26 -16.32 -8.56
CA SER A 45 -9.10 -15.43 -8.45
C SER A 45 -9.28 -14.19 -9.29
N LEU A 46 -8.64 -13.09 -8.86
CA LEU A 46 -8.43 -11.87 -9.62
C LEU A 46 -7.10 -11.98 -10.38
N LEU A 47 -7.04 -11.46 -11.59
CA LEU A 47 -5.89 -11.62 -12.47
C LEU A 47 -4.95 -10.43 -12.41
N LEU A 48 -3.64 -10.70 -12.42
CA LEU A 48 -2.63 -9.64 -12.44
C LEU A 48 -2.71 -8.80 -13.73
N SER A 49 -3.02 -9.44 -14.86
CA SER A 49 -3.19 -8.76 -16.15
C SER A 49 -4.29 -7.69 -16.15
N GLU A 50 -5.23 -7.71 -15.23
CA GLU A 50 -6.25 -6.67 -15.10
C GLU A 50 -5.67 -5.36 -14.55
N ALA A 51 -4.61 -5.43 -13.77
CA ALA A 51 -3.93 -4.29 -13.17
C ALA A 51 -2.65 -3.89 -13.93
N ALA A 52 -1.89 -4.89 -14.40
CA ALA A 52 -0.56 -4.72 -14.96
C ALA A 52 -0.50 -5.05 -16.45
N SER A 53 0.40 -4.39 -17.17
CA SER A 53 0.65 -4.63 -18.59
C SER A 53 1.76 -5.64 -18.85
N LYS A 54 2.71 -5.78 -17.91
CA LYS A 54 3.84 -6.70 -17.98
C LYS A 54 4.43 -6.97 -16.61
N VAL A 55 5.22 -8.05 -16.51
CA VAL A 55 6.06 -8.36 -15.34
C VAL A 55 7.52 -8.47 -15.81
N ASP A 56 8.41 -7.77 -15.12
CA ASP A 56 9.85 -7.93 -15.27
C ASP A 56 10.35 -8.84 -14.13
N ILE A 57 11.15 -9.86 -14.45
CA ILE A 57 11.75 -10.80 -13.50
C ILE A 57 13.19 -10.38 -13.30
N VAL A 58 13.52 -9.94 -12.08
CA VAL A 58 14.79 -9.27 -11.79
C VAL A 58 15.50 -9.95 -10.64
N PRO A 59 16.41 -10.91 -10.90
CA PRO A 59 17.31 -11.42 -9.87
C PRO A 59 18.30 -10.32 -9.50
N LEU A 60 18.42 -10.04 -8.19
CA LEU A 60 19.36 -9.04 -7.69
C LEU A 60 20.76 -9.65 -7.56
N GLU A 61 21.77 -8.96 -8.11
CA GLU A 61 23.17 -9.42 -8.11
C GLU A 61 23.72 -9.57 -6.69
N VAL A 62 24.40 -10.69 -6.44
CA VAL A 62 25.12 -10.95 -5.18
C VAL A 62 26.57 -10.53 -5.35
N THR A 63 27.02 -9.64 -4.47
CA THR A 63 28.43 -9.27 -4.30
C THR A 63 28.73 -9.21 -2.80
N ASP A 64 30.00 -9.07 -2.41
CA ASP A 64 30.39 -8.88 -1.01
C ASP A 64 29.71 -7.64 -0.38
N GLU A 65 29.33 -6.68 -1.23
CA GLU A 65 28.69 -5.44 -0.79
C GLU A 65 27.16 -5.47 -0.90
N SER A 66 26.58 -6.35 -1.70
CA SER A 66 25.14 -6.37 -2.02
C SER A 66 24.38 -7.59 -1.49
N LEU A 67 24.96 -8.33 -0.55
CA LEU A 67 24.24 -9.45 0.07
C LEU A 67 23.08 -8.91 0.91
N LEU A 68 21.86 -9.18 0.45
CA LEU A 68 20.65 -8.68 1.07
C LEU A 68 20.13 -9.66 2.15
N GLY A 69 19.45 -9.11 3.14
CA GLY A 69 18.53 -9.83 4.01
C GLY A 69 17.08 -9.50 3.66
N GLU A 70 16.18 -9.62 4.63
CA GLU A 70 14.79 -9.19 4.48
C GLU A 70 14.72 -7.72 4.04
N ILE A 71 13.93 -7.45 3.01
CA ILE A 71 13.74 -6.10 2.46
C ILE A 71 12.67 -5.39 3.28
N TYR A 72 13.01 -4.25 3.85
CA TYR A 72 12.10 -3.41 4.63
C TYR A 72 11.42 -2.32 3.82
N HIS A 73 12.16 -1.75 2.88
CA HIS A 73 11.66 -0.71 2.01
C HIS A 73 12.31 -0.81 0.65
N LEU A 74 11.51 -0.66 -0.40
CA LEU A 74 11.93 -0.73 -1.77
C LEU A 74 11.29 0.40 -2.57
N GLN A 75 12.10 1.08 -3.38
CA GLN A 75 11.60 2.04 -4.35
C GLN A 75 12.19 1.75 -5.73
N ILE A 76 11.34 1.92 -6.74
CA ILE A 76 11.70 1.72 -8.14
C ILE A 76 11.53 3.04 -8.89
N THR A 77 12.59 3.45 -9.55
CA THR A 77 12.62 4.57 -10.48
C THR A 77 12.64 4.06 -11.93
N GLU A 78 12.72 4.95 -12.90
CA GLU A 78 12.79 4.55 -14.30
C GLU A 78 14.00 3.65 -14.58
N ASN A 79 15.16 3.97 -13.99
CA ASN A 79 16.44 3.32 -14.30
C ASN A 79 16.98 2.45 -13.16
N ASP A 80 16.52 2.62 -11.94
CA ASP A 80 17.15 2.04 -10.77
C ASP A 80 16.13 1.35 -9.83
N ILE A 81 16.64 0.43 -9.02
CA ILE A 81 15.98 -0.23 -7.91
C ILE A 81 16.77 0.12 -6.65
N TRP A 82 16.06 0.60 -5.63
CA TRP A 82 16.62 1.07 -4.38
C TRP A 82 16.08 0.22 -3.24
N VAL A 83 16.98 -0.40 -2.47
CA VAL A 83 16.61 -1.40 -1.46
C VAL A 83 17.23 -1.05 -0.12
N HIS A 84 16.38 -0.95 0.91
CA HIS A 84 16.77 -0.97 2.31
C HIS A 84 16.41 -2.32 2.91
N HIS A 85 17.39 -2.99 3.52
CA HIS A 85 17.22 -4.33 4.07
C HIS A 85 17.74 -4.43 5.51
N TYR A 86 17.36 -5.52 6.20
CA TYR A 86 17.60 -5.69 7.64
C TYR A 86 19.08 -5.62 8.06
N LYS A 87 19.96 -6.26 7.30
CA LYS A 87 21.37 -6.42 7.68
C LYS A 87 22.19 -5.14 7.52
N ASP A 88 21.82 -4.27 6.62
CA ASP A 88 22.55 -3.05 6.30
C ASP A 88 21.73 -1.80 6.68
N LYS A 89 22.41 -0.80 7.15
CA LYS A 89 21.79 0.48 7.48
C LYS A 89 21.97 1.50 6.34
N CYS A 90 22.40 1.02 5.18
CA CYS A 90 22.55 1.79 3.95
C CYS A 90 21.50 1.36 2.92
N ILE A 91 21.39 2.11 1.85
CA ILE A 91 20.51 1.79 0.73
C ILE A 91 21.36 1.17 -0.36
N CYS A 92 21.04 -0.04 -0.80
CA CYS A 92 21.63 -0.66 -1.96
C CYS A 92 20.93 -0.17 -3.23
N ARG A 93 21.72 0.28 -4.22
CA ARG A 93 21.22 0.68 -5.53
C ARG A 93 21.56 -0.40 -6.56
N PHE A 94 20.56 -0.82 -7.31
CA PHE A 94 20.69 -1.73 -8.43
C PHE A 94 20.15 -1.08 -9.71
N SER A 95 20.68 -1.49 -10.87
CA SER A 95 20.04 -1.17 -12.14
C SER A 95 18.70 -1.87 -12.29
N ARG A 96 17.89 -1.49 -13.26
CA ARG A 96 16.64 -2.18 -13.60
C ARG A 96 16.82 -3.64 -14.01
N SER A 97 18.03 -4.04 -14.39
CA SER A 97 18.36 -5.43 -14.68
C SER A 97 18.87 -6.23 -13.47
N GLY A 98 18.87 -5.63 -12.28
CA GLY A 98 19.32 -6.26 -11.05
C GLY A 98 20.82 -6.17 -10.78
N LYS A 99 21.62 -5.52 -11.65
CA LYS A 99 23.06 -5.35 -11.42
C LYS A 99 23.31 -4.36 -10.28
N PHE A 100 24.13 -4.74 -9.31
CA PHE A 100 24.55 -3.86 -8.23
C PHE A 100 25.36 -2.67 -8.76
N LEU A 101 25.06 -1.48 -8.26
CA LEU A 101 25.73 -0.24 -8.68
C LEU A 101 26.56 0.35 -7.54
N ASN A 102 25.93 0.67 -6.43
CA ASN A 102 26.58 1.25 -5.24
C ASN A 102 25.67 1.22 -4.00
N LYS A 103 26.26 1.54 -2.86
CA LYS A 103 25.53 1.85 -1.64
C LYS A 103 25.41 3.36 -1.45
N VAL A 104 24.30 3.79 -0.86
CA VAL A 104 24.07 5.18 -0.47
C VAL A 104 23.78 5.28 1.00
N GLY A 105 24.41 6.27 1.64
CA GLY A 105 24.34 6.48 3.06
C GLY A 105 25.60 6.02 3.79
N LYS A 106 25.87 6.62 4.94
CA LYS A 106 27.02 6.31 5.77
C LYS A 106 26.65 6.28 7.23
N ILE A 107 26.97 5.18 7.89
CA ILE A 107 26.74 5.01 9.32
C ILE A 107 27.85 5.63 10.11
N GLY A 108 27.47 6.42 11.12
CA GLY A 108 28.42 7.07 12.01
C GLY A 108 27.84 8.32 12.69
N GLN A 109 28.74 9.12 13.26
CA GLN A 109 28.38 10.35 13.98
C GLN A 109 28.98 11.62 13.36
N GLY A 110 29.76 11.48 12.31
CA GLY A 110 30.38 12.56 11.58
C GLY A 110 29.42 13.36 10.71
N PRO A 111 29.91 14.41 10.03
CA PRO A 111 29.13 15.15 9.05
C PRO A 111 28.66 14.22 7.91
N GLY A 112 27.36 14.28 7.61
CA GLY A 112 26.78 13.41 6.60
C GLY A 112 26.60 11.94 7.02
N GLU A 113 26.85 11.59 8.28
CA GLU A 113 26.65 10.24 8.79
C GLU A 113 25.42 10.18 9.71
N PHE A 114 24.69 9.05 9.66
CA PHE A 114 23.53 8.81 10.50
C PHE A 114 23.70 7.50 11.29
N ILE A 115 22.96 7.37 12.40
CA ILE A 115 23.06 6.20 13.27
C ILE A 115 22.08 5.10 12.83
N GLN A 116 20.89 5.52 12.43
CA GLN A 116 19.79 4.63 12.07
C GLN A 116 19.05 5.20 10.86
N LEU A 117 18.76 4.33 9.92
CA LEU A 117 17.87 4.61 8.80
C LEU A 117 16.47 4.18 9.21
N SER A 118 15.54 5.13 9.25
CA SER A 118 14.14 4.85 9.57
C SER A 118 13.29 4.72 8.32
N ASP A 119 13.57 5.55 7.31
CA ASP A 119 12.89 5.56 6.02
C ASP A 119 13.76 6.25 4.96
N PHE A 120 13.45 6.07 3.69
CA PHE A 120 14.06 6.83 2.62
C PHE A 120 13.07 7.10 1.48
N PHE A 121 13.33 8.12 0.70
CA PHE A 121 12.56 8.41 -0.51
C PHE A 121 13.46 9.03 -1.59
N ILE A 122 13.06 8.81 -2.84
CA ILE A 122 13.84 9.20 -4.02
C ILE A 122 13.17 10.39 -4.70
N ASP A 123 13.92 11.46 -4.90
CA ASP A 123 13.57 12.53 -5.83
C ASP A 123 14.29 12.29 -7.16
N GLU A 124 13.63 11.59 -8.05
CA GLU A 124 14.19 11.22 -9.35
C GLU A 124 14.50 12.45 -10.20
N LYS A 125 13.67 13.50 -10.11
CA LYS A 125 13.82 14.73 -10.87
C LYS A 125 15.13 15.46 -10.53
N HIS A 126 15.48 15.52 -9.25
CA HIS A 126 16.71 16.18 -8.80
C HIS A 126 17.87 15.20 -8.59
N ARG A 127 17.66 13.89 -8.83
CA ARG A 127 18.61 12.80 -8.58
C ARG A 127 19.15 12.83 -7.14
N GLU A 128 18.23 12.94 -6.20
CA GLU A 128 18.50 13.03 -4.77
C GLU A 128 17.81 11.91 -3.99
N ILE A 129 18.50 11.45 -2.97
CA ILE A 129 18.00 10.46 -2.02
C ILE A 129 17.92 11.13 -0.66
N TYR A 130 16.75 11.04 -0.08
CA TYR A 130 16.46 11.57 1.24
C TYR A 130 16.43 10.39 2.22
N ILE A 131 17.36 10.35 3.15
CA ILE A 131 17.45 9.35 4.21
C ILE A 131 16.93 9.97 5.50
N VAL A 132 15.90 9.37 6.05
CA VAL A 132 15.30 9.80 7.32
C VAL A 132 15.96 9.05 8.46
N SER A 133 16.54 9.79 9.40
CA SER A 133 17.07 9.26 10.64
C SER A 133 16.32 9.87 11.82
N ALA A 134 15.62 9.04 12.60
CA ALA A 134 14.77 9.50 13.69
C ALA A 134 15.50 10.39 14.70
N SER A 135 16.78 10.13 14.95
CA SER A 135 17.58 10.87 15.95
C SER A 135 18.32 12.08 15.38
N ARG A 136 18.49 12.19 14.06
CA ARG A 136 19.37 13.19 13.44
C ARG A 136 18.75 14.01 12.31
N GLY A 137 17.53 13.72 11.91
CA GLY A 137 16.83 14.43 10.83
C GLY A 137 16.94 13.77 9.45
N ILE A 138 16.89 14.57 8.40
CA ILE A 138 16.95 14.09 7.01
C ILE A 138 18.32 14.40 6.42
N PHE A 139 18.93 13.39 5.84
CA PHE A 139 20.19 13.47 5.12
C PHE A 139 19.90 13.36 3.63
N VAL A 140 20.50 14.20 2.82
CA VAL A 140 20.33 14.19 1.36
C VAL A 140 21.65 13.83 0.71
N TYR A 141 21.60 12.81 -0.12
CA TYR A 141 22.71 12.34 -0.95
C TYR A 141 22.35 12.45 -2.42
N ASP A 142 23.36 12.42 -3.29
CA ASP A 142 23.12 12.14 -4.69
C ASP A 142 23.03 10.62 -4.96
N PHE A 143 22.74 10.24 -6.19
CA PHE A 143 22.61 8.84 -6.59
C PHE A 143 23.96 8.08 -6.55
N ASP A 144 25.08 8.78 -6.53
CA ASP A 144 26.41 8.19 -6.43
C ASP A 144 26.88 8.02 -4.98
N GLY A 145 26.04 8.44 -4.01
CA GLY A 145 26.29 8.28 -2.58
C GLY A 145 27.04 9.46 -1.95
N ASN A 146 27.25 10.57 -2.67
CA ASN A 146 27.88 11.75 -2.10
C ASN A 146 26.89 12.53 -1.24
N PHE A 147 27.30 12.82 -0.02
CA PHE A 147 26.50 13.66 0.89
C PHE A 147 26.39 15.09 0.36
N LYS A 148 25.16 15.61 0.32
CA LYS A 148 24.87 16.98 -0.15
C LYS A 148 24.55 17.94 0.99
N ARG A 149 23.62 17.56 1.85
CA ARG A 149 23.13 18.41 2.94
C ARG A 149 22.36 17.59 3.98
N GLN A 150 22.20 18.20 5.14
CA GLN A 150 21.38 17.67 6.23
C GLN A 150 20.37 18.73 6.64
N SER A 151 19.12 18.34 6.85
CA SER A 151 18.15 19.19 7.52
C SER A 151 18.45 19.20 9.02
N THR A 152 18.30 20.36 9.62
CA THR A 152 18.48 20.49 11.07
C THR A 152 17.33 19.80 11.83
N ARG A 153 17.54 19.65 13.13
CA ARG A 153 16.76 18.98 14.18
C ARG A 153 15.22 19.16 14.18
N THR A 154 14.69 20.11 13.41
CA THR A 154 13.29 20.54 13.44
C THR A 154 12.28 19.41 13.11
N ILE A 155 12.69 18.43 12.31
CA ILE A 155 11.81 17.28 11.97
C ILE A 155 11.62 16.37 13.19
N VAL A 156 12.70 16.12 13.94
CA VAL A 156 12.64 15.26 15.12
C VAL A 156 11.71 15.88 16.19
N GLU A 157 11.71 17.21 16.32
CA GLU A 157 10.83 17.92 17.23
C GLU A 157 9.37 17.90 16.80
N THR A 158 9.11 17.86 15.48
CA THR A 158 7.74 17.73 14.93
C THR A 158 7.23 16.30 14.96
N MET A 159 8.10 15.31 15.11
CA MET A 159 7.75 13.88 15.02
C MET A 159 7.40 13.26 16.38
N PHE A 160 7.45 13.99 17.49
CA PHE A 160 7.11 13.51 18.83
C PHE A 160 7.62 12.09 19.14
N GLY A 161 8.89 11.82 18.76
CA GLY A 161 9.53 10.54 19.07
C GLY A 161 8.99 9.30 18.34
N SER A 162 8.12 9.44 17.36
CA SER A 162 7.74 8.33 16.52
C SER A 162 8.87 8.03 15.54
N ILE A 163 9.51 6.87 15.70
CA ILE A 163 10.57 6.37 14.81
C ILE A 163 10.02 5.79 13.50
N PHE A 164 8.72 5.79 13.32
CA PHE A 164 8.02 5.02 12.28
C PHE A 164 7.15 5.89 11.36
N ASN A 165 7.45 7.19 11.28
CA ASN A 165 6.79 8.04 10.32
C ASN A 165 7.29 7.72 8.91
N GLN A 166 6.35 7.60 7.98
CA GLN A 166 6.65 7.48 6.56
C GLN A 166 6.73 8.88 5.94
N PHE A 167 7.64 9.03 5.00
CA PHE A 167 7.86 10.26 4.26
C PHE A 167 7.57 10.01 2.79
N MET A 168 6.98 11.01 2.14
CA MET A 168 6.78 10.95 0.70
C MET A 168 6.89 12.33 0.05
N ILE A 169 7.29 12.33 -1.22
CA ILE A 169 7.21 13.48 -2.10
C ILE A 169 6.09 13.24 -3.11
N TYR A 170 5.23 14.24 -3.26
CA TYR A 170 4.21 14.25 -4.28
C TYR A 170 4.04 15.67 -4.82
N ASN A 171 4.19 15.87 -6.14
CA ASN A 171 4.08 17.17 -6.81
C ASN A 171 4.88 18.29 -6.12
N ASN A 172 6.15 18.03 -5.78
CA ASN A 172 7.05 18.93 -5.03
C ASN A 172 6.55 19.27 -3.60
N HIS A 173 5.57 18.56 -3.09
CA HIS A 173 5.14 18.67 -1.69
C HIS A 173 5.72 17.52 -0.87
N PHE A 174 6.19 17.83 0.33
CA PHE A 174 6.63 16.85 1.30
C PHE A 174 5.50 16.50 2.25
N PHE A 175 5.24 15.21 2.40
CA PHE A 175 4.27 14.70 3.35
C PHE A 175 4.94 13.83 4.39
N ILE A 176 4.43 13.92 5.60
CA ILE A 176 4.76 13.04 6.70
C ILE A 176 3.49 12.31 7.11
N LEU A 177 3.50 10.99 7.01
CA LEU A 177 2.49 10.16 7.63
C LEU A 177 2.92 9.89 9.06
N GLN A 178 2.07 10.23 10.00
CA GLN A 178 2.30 9.94 11.39
C GLN A 178 1.62 8.63 11.76
N ASN A 179 2.44 7.67 12.20
CA ASN A 179 1.97 6.62 13.07
C ASN A 179 1.90 7.23 14.47
N LEU A 180 0.71 7.23 15.05
CA LEU A 180 0.44 7.99 16.27
C LEU A 180 1.42 7.68 17.41
N PRO A 181 1.89 8.71 18.12
CA PRO A 181 2.92 8.56 19.13
C PRO A 181 2.47 7.71 20.32
N LEU A 182 3.40 6.97 20.88
CA LEU A 182 3.21 5.98 21.95
C LEU A 182 3.30 6.57 23.38
N TYR A 183 3.34 7.88 23.54
CA TYR A 183 3.62 8.50 24.84
C TYR A 183 2.36 8.73 25.70
N ARG A 184 2.57 8.70 27.03
CA ARG A 184 1.50 8.84 28.03
C ARG A 184 0.76 10.18 27.97
N GLU A 185 1.41 11.22 27.47
CA GLU A 185 0.83 12.56 27.35
C GLU A 185 0.93 13.04 25.91
N ILE A 186 -0.07 12.70 25.12
CA ILE A 186 -0.18 13.17 23.74
C ILE A 186 -0.97 14.47 23.75
N PRO A 187 -0.40 15.61 23.35
CA PRO A 187 -1.20 16.82 23.14
C PRO A 187 -2.29 16.57 22.08
N LYS A 188 -3.49 17.11 22.31
CA LYS A 188 -4.60 16.97 21.32
C LYS A 188 -4.21 17.40 19.91
N ASP A 189 -3.32 18.38 19.80
CA ASP A 189 -2.81 18.86 18.51
C ASP A 189 -1.86 17.88 17.81
N SER A 190 -1.44 16.81 18.51
CA SER A 190 -0.61 15.74 17.93
C SER A 190 -1.42 14.59 17.32
N LEU A 191 -2.74 14.60 17.46
CA LEU A 191 -3.64 13.62 16.80
C LEU A 191 -3.89 14.03 15.35
N TRP A 192 -2.87 13.88 14.51
CA TRP A 192 -2.99 14.03 13.05
C TRP A 192 -2.44 12.79 12.37
N SER A 193 -2.92 12.47 11.19
CA SER A 193 -2.48 11.27 10.43
C SER A 193 -1.57 11.62 9.27
N LEU A 194 -1.75 12.80 8.67
CA LEU A 194 -0.94 13.27 7.56
C LEU A 194 -0.61 14.73 7.76
N ALA A 195 0.63 15.12 7.51
CA ALA A 195 1.04 16.51 7.50
C ALA A 195 1.71 16.87 6.18
N LEU A 196 1.30 17.99 5.62
CA LEU A 196 2.02 18.71 4.58
C LEU A 196 3.08 19.57 5.28
N VAL A 197 4.33 19.48 4.83
CA VAL A 197 5.44 20.27 5.36
C VAL A 197 6.03 21.18 4.28
N ASP A 198 6.64 22.27 4.72
CA ASP A 198 7.36 23.20 3.85
C ASP A 198 8.80 22.70 3.54
N SER A 199 9.55 23.49 2.76
CA SER A 199 10.94 23.17 2.40
C SER A 199 11.92 23.15 3.59
N SER A 200 11.53 23.71 4.73
CA SER A 200 12.26 23.60 6.00
C SER A 200 11.74 22.46 6.88
N TYR A 201 10.84 21.66 6.34
CA TYR A 201 10.18 20.53 6.99
C TYR A 201 9.32 20.91 8.21
N LYS A 202 8.86 22.14 8.30
CA LYS A 202 7.85 22.54 9.28
C LYS A 202 6.46 22.19 8.80
N LYS A 203 5.60 21.76 9.72
CA LYS A 203 4.20 21.48 9.42
C LYS A 203 3.51 22.73 8.89
N LYS A 204 3.05 22.68 7.66
CA LYS A 204 2.27 23.73 7.00
C LYS A 204 0.77 23.49 7.19
N LYS A 205 0.34 22.25 7.03
CA LYS A 205 -1.05 21.83 7.17
C LYS A 205 -1.10 20.41 7.71
N ILE A 206 -2.08 20.12 8.54
CA ILE A 206 -2.31 18.79 9.09
C ILE A 206 -3.68 18.27 8.66
N PHE A 207 -3.77 16.95 8.49
CA PHE A 207 -5.00 16.24 8.19
C PHE A 207 -5.22 15.21 9.29
N LYS A 208 -6.35 15.34 9.97
CA LYS A 208 -6.77 14.40 11.02
C LYS A 208 -7.59 13.28 10.41
N ASN A 209 -7.53 12.11 11.02
CA ASN A 209 -8.49 11.07 10.71
C ASN A 209 -9.90 11.57 11.09
N PRO A 210 -10.88 11.56 10.16
CA PRO A 210 -12.23 12.07 10.43
C PRO A 210 -12.93 11.42 11.62
N VAL A 211 -12.66 10.13 11.90
CA VAL A 211 -13.26 9.42 13.06
C VAL A 211 -12.68 9.88 14.39
N HIS A 212 -11.58 10.60 14.42
CA HIS A 212 -10.96 11.16 15.63
C HIS A 212 -11.53 12.53 16.01
N ILE A 213 -12.14 13.24 15.05
CA ILE A 213 -12.64 14.60 15.28
C ILE A 213 -13.75 14.61 16.30
N GLY A 214 -13.56 15.37 17.38
CA GLY A 214 -14.49 15.47 18.52
C GLY A 214 -14.41 14.31 19.51
N LYS A 215 -13.50 13.33 19.30
CA LYS A 215 -13.27 12.19 20.19
C LYS A 215 -11.83 12.17 20.76
N GLU A 216 -11.10 13.25 20.60
CA GLU A 216 -9.66 13.31 20.90
C GLU A 216 -9.37 12.89 22.35
N ASP A 217 -10.15 13.36 23.32
CA ASP A 217 -9.95 13.00 24.73
C ASP A 217 -10.17 11.52 25.01
N GLN A 218 -11.16 10.92 24.38
CA GLN A 218 -11.46 9.50 24.53
C GLN A 218 -10.34 8.66 23.92
N ILE A 219 -9.84 9.04 22.73
CA ILE A 219 -8.77 8.36 22.04
C ILE A 219 -7.48 8.43 22.87
N ILE A 220 -7.12 9.60 23.36
CA ILE A 220 -5.94 9.78 24.23
C ILE A 220 -6.07 8.94 25.49
N LYS A 221 -7.24 8.96 26.14
CA LYS A 221 -7.51 8.19 27.36
C LYS A 221 -7.37 6.68 27.11
N ASN A 222 -7.96 6.19 26.03
CA ASN A 222 -7.91 4.76 25.70
C ASN A 222 -6.48 4.31 25.39
N ARG A 223 -5.68 5.15 24.73
CA ARG A 223 -4.26 4.89 24.45
C ARG A 223 -3.39 4.84 25.68
N VAL A 224 -3.63 5.73 26.65
CA VAL A 224 -2.90 5.74 27.93
C VAL A 224 -3.10 4.46 28.73
N GLN A 225 -4.26 3.81 28.58
CA GLN A 225 -4.58 2.55 29.27
C GLN A 225 -3.93 1.33 28.59
N MET A 226 -3.49 1.45 27.35
CA MET A 226 -2.81 0.38 26.61
C MET A 226 -1.30 0.42 26.85
N ASN A 227 -0.71 -0.73 27.02
CA ASN A 227 0.72 -0.85 27.31
C ASN A 227 1.54 -0.35 26.11
N TYR A 228 2.54 0.47 26.40
CA TYR A 228 3.37 1.34 25.59
C TYR A 228 3.83 0.85 24.21
N MET A 229 4.11 -0.42 23.99
CA MET A 229 4.60 -0.93 22.71
C MET A 229 3.51 -1.51 21.79
N PHE A 230 2.35 -1.82 22.32
CA PHE A 230 1.29 -2.46 21.55
C PHE A 230 0.51 -1.50 20.66
N ASN A 231 0.40 -0.23 21.04
CA ASN A 231 -0.31 0.78 20.23
C ASN A 231 0.33 0.99 18.85
N TYR A 232 1.61 0.73 18.73
CA TYR A 232 2.37 0.91 17.49
C TYR A 232 2.00 -0.12 16.40
N TRP A 233 1.74 -1.35 16.80
CA TRP A 233 1.44 -2.46 15.89
C TRP A 233 -0.03 -2.56 15.50
N LEU A 234 -0.90 -1.79 16.17
CA LEU A 234 -2.34 -1.92 16.07
C LEU A 234 -3.01 -0.93 15.15
N GLU A 235 -2.36 0.17 14.88
CA GLU A 235 -2.95 1.13 13.98
C GLU A 235 -2.68 0.68 12.55
N SER A 236 -3.75 0.28 11.89
CA SER A 236 -3.74 0.26 10.45
C SER A 236 -3.29 1.66 10.01
N SER A 237 -2.12 1.73 9.39
CA SER A 237 -1.58 2.98 8.90
C SER A 237 -2.54 3.60 7.89
N THR A 238 -2.56 4.90 7.80
CA THR A 238 -3.25 5.59 6.71
C THR A 238 -2.76 5.01 5.40
N ASN A 239 -3.65 4.39 4.65
CA ASN A 239 -3.31 3.84 3.34
C ASN A 239 -3.19 4.98 2.34
N ILE A 240 -2.00 5.17 1.80
CA ILE A 240 -1.73 6.13 0.73
C ILE A 240 -1.37 5.38 -0.54
N ASP A 241 -1.92 5.84 -1.63
CA ASP A 241 -1.59 5.34 -2.95
C ASP A 241 -1.37 6.52 -3.91
N THR A 242 -0.39 6.37 -4.77
CA THR A 242 -0.12 7.30 -5.86
C THR A 242 -0.28 6.56 -7.17
N TYR A 243 -1.25 6.94 -7.96
CA TYR A 243 -1.45 6.36 -9.27
C TYR A 243 -1.78 7.47 -10.28
N ASN A 244 -1.18 7.40 -11.47
CA ASN A 244 -1.40 8.36 -12.55
C ASN A 244 -1.32 9.83 -12.08
N ASN A 245 -0.30 10.13 -11.29
CA ASN A 245 -0.05 11.45 -10.71
C ASN A 245 -1.21 11.97 -9.82
N GLN A 246 -1.99 11.07 -9.24
CA GLN A 246 -3.02 11.38 -8.27
C GLN A 246 -2.68 10.73 -6.93
N LEU A 247 -2.57 11.54 -5.89
CA LEU A 247 -2.42 11.07 -4.51
C LEU A 247 -3.79 10.79 -3.94
N THR A 248 -4.01 9.56 -3.54
CA THR A 248 -5.25 9.13 -2.87
C THR A 248 -4.94 8.50 -1.53
N LEU A 249 -5.85 8.57 -0.60
CA LEU A 249 -5.67 7.99 0.73
C LEU A 249 -6.99 7.54 1.36
N LYS A 250 -6.89 6.56 2.23
CA LYS A 250 -7.95 6.09 3.10
C LYS A 250 -7.43 6.09 4.53
N PHE A 251 -8.10 6.82 5.41
CA PHE A 251 -7.80 6.73 6.84
C PHE A 251 -8.32 5.41 7.42
N PRO A 252 -7.67 4.90 8.48
CA PRO A 252 -8.21 3.79 9.25
C PRO A 252 -9.65 4.06 9.69
N ASP A 253 -10.46 3.03 9.73
CA ASP A 253 -11.85 3.04 10.22
C ASP A 253 -12.79 4.04 9.52
N THR A 254 -12.38 4.60 8.38
CA THR A 254 -13.25 5.43 7.54
C THR A 254 -13.80 4.65 6.35
N ASP A 255 -14.98 5.05 5.90
CA ASP A 255 -15.63 4.50 4.70
C ASP A 255 -15.42 5.39 3.48
N THR A 256 -14.37 6.19 3.48
CA THR A 256 -14.15 7.17 2.42
C THR A 256 -12.72 7.10 1.90
N ILE A 257 -12.58 7.06 0.59
CA ILE A 257 -11.32 7.27 -0.12
C ILE A 257 -11.28 8.73 -0.52
N TYR A 258 -10.18 9.39 -0.19
CA TYR A 258 -9.92 10.79 -0.49
C TYR A 258 -8.87 10.94 -1.57
N SER A 259 -8.91 12.01 -2.34
CA SER A 259 -7.79 12.49 -3.14
C SER A 259 -7.24 13.79 -2.58
N TYR A 260 -5.96 14.04 -2.79
CA TYR A 260 -5.33 15.31 -2.45
C TYR A 260 -5.41 16.28 -3.63
N ASP A 261 -6.07 17.41 -3.42
CA ASP A 261 -6.07 18.56 -4.35
C ASP A 261 -4.83 19.42 -4.04
N SER A 262 -3.82 19.38 -4.91
CA SER A 262 -2.58 20.12 -4.71
C SER A 262 -2.70 21.64 -4.88
N ILE A 263 -3.77 22.12 -5.51
CA ILE A 263 -4.03 23.56 -5.70
C ILE A 263 -4.65 24.13 -4.44
N LYS A 264 -5.66 23.45 -3.90
CA LYS A 264 -6.34 23.86 -2.67
C LYS A 264 -5.64 23.40 -1.41
N GLU A 265 -4.69 22.46 -1.56
CA GLU A 265 -4.04 21.74 -0.46
C GLU A 265 -5.07 21.07 0.48
N GLU A 266 -6.06 20.40 -0.09
CA GLU A 266 -7.18 19.80 0.63
C GLU A 266 -7.40 18.34 0.24
N LEU A 267 -8.00 17.59 1.16
CA LEU A 267 -8.49 16.25 0.88
C LEU A 267 -9.94 16.33 0.39
N VAL A 268 -10.17 15.78 -0.79
CA VAL A 268 -11.48 15.76 -1.44
C VAL A 268 -12.00 14.33 -1.45
N PRO A 269 -13.19 14.04 -0.89
CA PRO A 269 -13.80 12.72 -0.96
C PRO A 269 -14.01 12.28 -2.41
N GLN A 270 -13.61 11.05 -2.75
CA GLN A 270 -13.73 10.49 -4.09
C GLN A 270 -14.72 9.34 -4.16
N TYR A 271 -14.68 8.44 -3.19
CA TYR A 271 -15.56 7.28 -3.10
C TYR A 271 -15.99 7.08 -1.66
N ALA A 272 -17.26 6.72 -1.47
CA ALA A 272 -17.75 6.13 -0.23
C ALA A 272 -17.75 4.61 -0.38
N ILE A 273 -17.43 3.90 0.68
CA ILE A 273 -17.49 2.43 0.74
C ILE A 273 -18.70 2.06 1.59
N PHE A 274 -19.57 1.22 1.06
CA PHE A 274 -20.71 0.69 1.80
C PHE A 274 -20.51 -0.80 2.05
N VAL A 275 -20.67 -1.19 3.32
CA VAL A 275 -20.64 -2.59 3.77
C VAL A 275 -21.88 -2.78 4.65
N ASP A 276 -22.73 -3.77 4.30
CA ASP A 276 -23.90 -4.15 5.11
C ASP A 276 -23.50 -5.22 6.14
N GLU A 277 -22.43 -4.96 6.86
CA GLU A 277 -21.97 -5.79 7.96
C GLU A 277 -21.81 -4.95 9.22
N GLU A 278 -22.02 -5.59 10.37
CA GLU A 278 -21.79 -4.95 11.65
C GLU A 278 -20.30 -4.56 11.73
N LYS A 279 -20.06 -3.27 11.81
CA LYS A 279 -18.71 -2.74 12.04
C LYS A 279 -18.43 -2.80 13.53
N GLY A 280 -17.27 -3.31 13.87
CA GLY A 280 -16.77 -3.18 15.22
C GLY A 280 -16.74 -1.72 15.64
N ASP A 281 -17.11 -1.43 16.88
CA ASP A 281 -16.87 -0.12 17.45
C ASP A 281 -15.36 0.18 17.34
N TYR A 282 -15.01 1.44 17.08
CA TYR A 282 -13.60 1.90 17.02
C TYR A 282 -12.77 1.35 18.20
N GLU A 283 -13.34 1.22 19.38
CA GLU A 283 -12.68 0.60 20.53
C GLU A 283 -12.31 -0.87 20.31
N TYR A 284 -13.05 -1.62 19.49
CA TYR A 284 -12.79 -3.03 19.23
C TYR A 284 -11.80 -3.25 18.09
N THR A 285 -11.82 -2.44 17.07
CA THR A 285 -10.86 -2.57 15.95
C THR A 285 -9.42 -2.32 16.38
N HIS A 286 -9.19 -1.57 17.46
CA HIS A 286 -7.87 -1.35 18.05
C HIS A 286 -7.48 -2.36 19.13
N LEU A 287 -8.39 -3.23 19.55
CA LEU A 287 -8.17 -4.26 20.58
C LEU A 287 -8.02 -5.67 20.00
N TRP A 288 -7.99 -5.82 18.69
CA TRP A 288 -8.02 -7.12 18.01
C TRP A 288 -6.94 -8.10 18.46
N PHE A 289 -5.84 -7.67 19.01
CA PHE A 289 -4.84 -8.57 19.59
C PHE A 289 -5.15 -9.01 21.04
N ARG A 290 -6.04 -8.33 21.74
CA ARG A 290 -6.47 -8.70 23.10
C ARG A 290 -7.79 -9.46 23.13
N ASP A 291 -8.70 -9.13 22.24
CA ASP A 291 -10.04 -9.71 22.21
C ASP A 291 -10.31 -10.37 20.85
N ARG A 292 -10.53 -11.68 20.87
CA ARG A 292 -10.93 -12.44 19.68
C ARG A 292 -12.16 -11.82 18.99
N LYS A 293 -13.01 -11.14 19.71
CA LYS A 293 -14.21 -10.48 19.16
C LYS A 293 -13.87 -9.42 18.10
N ALA A 294 -12.68 -8.83 18.13
CA ALA A 294 -12.29 -7.88 17.11
C ALA A 294 -12.17 -8.51 15.71
N PHE A 295 -11.86 -9.82 15.64
CA PHE A 295 -11.84 -10.55 14.39
C PHE A 295 -13.25 -10.91 13.87
N ASP A 296 -14.28 -10.84 14.70
CA ASP A 296 -15.66 -11.12 14.30
C ASP A 296 -16.25 -10.01 13.41
N TYR A 297 -15.61 -8.85 13.37
CA TYR A 297 -16.03 -7.70 12.58
C TYR A 297 -15.26 -7.60 11.26
N PHE A 298 -15.96 -7.20 10.20
CA PHE A 298 -15.32 -6.92 8.94
C PHE A 298 -14.48 -5.63 9.02
N SER A 299 -13.23 -5.71 8.58
CA SER A 299 -12.29 -4.58 8.57
C SER A 299 -11.55 -4.49 7.24
N ILE A 300 -11.46 -3.28 6.67
CA ILE A 300 -10.67 -3.01 5.47
C ILE A 300 -9.28 -2.53 5.89
N HIS A 301 -8.26 -3.32 5.57
CA HIS A 301 -6.87 -3.08 5.95
C HIS A 301 -6.10 -2.24 4.96
N SER A 302 -6.35 -2.46 3.67
CA SER A 302 -5.64 -1.75 2.62
C SER A 302 -6.49 -1.53 1.38
N TYR A 303 -6.10 -0.54 0.58
CA TYR A 303 -6.66 -0.34 -0.73
C TYR A 303 -5.55 -0.04 -1.75
N TYR A 304 -5.84 -0.35 -3.00
CA TYR A 304 -4.94 -0.13 -4.14
C TYR A 304 -5.74 0.43 -5.30
N SER A 305 -5.19 1.40 -6.00
CA SER A 305 -5.86 2.03 -7.13
C SER A 305 -5.06 1.80 -8.41
N THR A 306 -5.73 1.42 -9.48
CA THR A 306 -5.19 1.37 -10.83
C THR A 306 -6.04 2.23 -11.76
N LYS A 307 -5.73 2.26 -13.04
CA LYS A 307 -6.54 2.98 -14.03
C LYS A 307 -7.99 2.54 -14.01
N GLU A 308 -8.23 1.24 -14.04
CA GLU A 308 -9.55 0.65 -14.23
C GLU A 308 -10.21 0.18 -12.92
N ASN A 309 -9.41 -0.16 -11.92
CA ASN A 309 -9.92 -0.84 -10.73
C ASN A 309 -9.50 -0.14 -9.43
N ILE A 310 -10.32 -0.35 -8.40
CA ILE A 310 -9.98 -0.14 -6.98
C ILE A 310 -10.07 -1.51 -6.31
N TYR A 311 -9.00 -1.91 -5.64
CA TYR A 311 -8.96 -3.13 -4.85
C TYR A 311 -9.03 -2.76 -3.38
N LEU A 312 -9.89 -3.46 -2.63
CA LEU A 312 -10.04 -3.32 -1.19
C LEU A 312 -9.73 -4.66 -0.55
N VAL A 313 -8.75 -4.70 0.32
CA VAL A 313 -8.37 -5.91 1.06
C VAL A 313 -8.84 -5.77 2.49
N GLY A 314 -9.65 -6.70 2.93
CA GLY A 314 -10.19 -6.75 4.28
C GLY A 314 -10.22 -8.16 4.82
N SER A 315 -10.60 -8.30 6.09
CA SER A 315 -10.80 -9.60 6.72
C SER A 315 -11.97 -9.61 7.66
N LYS A 316 -12.47 -10.82 7.93
CA LYS A 316 -13.42 -11.13 8.98
C LYS A 316 -13.13 -12.56 9.46
N GLY A 317 -12.88 -12.73 10.75
CA GLY A 317 -12.35 -14.00 11.25
C GLY A 317 -10.98 -14.29 10.62
N GLU A 318 -10.84 -15.51 10.10
CA GLU A 318 -9.64 -15.96 9.38
C GLU A 318 -9.76 -15.84 7.86
N GLU A 319 -10.89 -15.33 7.37
CA GLU A 319 -11.08 -15.12 5.93
C GLU A 319 -10.58 -13.73 5.50
N VAL A 320 -9.84 -13.70 4.39
CA VAL A 320 -9.43 -12.49 3.69
C VAL A 320 -10.31 -12.29 2.47
N TYR A 321 -10.80 -11.07 2.33
CA TYR A 321 -11.70 -10.63 1.27
C TYR A 321 -10.98 -9.62 0.40
N ILE A 322 -10.83 -9.92 -0.88
CA ILE A 322 -10.25 -9.00 -1.87
C ILE A 322 -11.37 -8.58 -2.82
N TYR A 323 -11.86 -7.38 -2.66
CA TYR A 323 -12.86 -6.79 -3.54
C TYR A 323 -12.18 -6.02 -4.65
N CYS A 324 -12.64 -6.23 -5.89
CA CYS A 324 -12.22 -5.50 -7.07
C CYS A 324 -13.41 -4.70 -7.62
N TYR A 325 -13.38 -3.40 -7.45
CA TYR A 325 -14.36 -2.48 -8.04
C TYR A 325 -13.84 -1.96 -9.37
N ASN A 326 -14.55 -2.27 -10.46
CA ASN A 326 -14.26 -1.71 -11.78
C ASN A 326 -14.87 -0.31 -11.90
N LYS A 327 -14.03 0.69 -12.15
CA LYS A 327 -14.43 2.12 -12.20
C LYS A 327 -15.34 2.44 -13.38
N GLN A 328 -15.23 1.71 -14.49
CA GLN A 328 -16.01 1.92 -15.71
C GLN A 328 -17.34 1.18 -15.66
N GLU A 329 -17.29 -0.11 -15.32
CA GLU A 329 -18.46 -0.99 -15.29
C GLU A 329 -19.27 -0.82 -14.00
N LYS A 330 -18.65 -0.26 -12.94
CA LYS A 330 -19.24 0.02 -11.63
C LYS A 330 -19.77 -1.26 -10.94
N ASN A 331 -19.13 -2.38 -11.22
CA ASN A 331 -19.41 -3.68 -10.60
C ASN A 331 -18.31 -4.04 -9.59
N VAL A 332 -18.64 -4.93 -8.67
CA VAL A 332 -17.71 -5.45 -7.67
C VAL A 332 -17.55 -6.95 -7.84
N ARG A 333 -16.31 -7.42 -7.86
CA ARG A 333 -15.95 -8.83 -7.81
C ARG A 333 -15.24 -9.12 -6.50
N LEU A 334 -15.44 -10.30 -5.95
CA LEU A 334 -14.89 -10.75 -4.68
C LEU A 334 -14.08 -12.03 -4.89
N GLN A 335 -12.82 -11.99 -4.51
CA GLN A 335 -12.00 -13.16 -4.24
C GLN A 335 -11.93 -13.36 -2.73
N LYS A 336 -12.13 -14.61 -2.28
CA LYS A 336 -11.92 -15.02 -0.89
C LYS A 336 -10.70 -15.91 -0.80
N GLN A 337 -9.94 -15.75 0.27
CA GLN A 337 -8.80 -16.62 0.58
C GLN A 337 -8.70 -16.80 2.09
N GLN A 338 -7.99 -17.85 2.51
CA GLN A 338 -7.65 -18.03 3.91
C GLN A 338 -6.52 -17.06 4.26
N GLY A 339 -6.68 -16.40 5.41
CA GLY A 339 -5.62 -15.64 6.03
C GLY A 339 -4.83 -16.51 7.00
N GLU A 340 -3.68 -16.04 7.36
CA GLU A 340 -2.85 -16.68 8.38
C GLU A 340 -2.79 -15.80 9.63
N ILE A 341 -3.14 -16.38 10.77
CA ILE A 341 -2.93 -15.73 12.06
C ILE A 341 -1.56 -16.12 12.55
N THR A 342 -0.62 -15.19 12.48
CA THR A 342 0.71 -15.37 13.07
C THR A 342 0.67 -15.03 14.56
N GLU A 343 1.09 -15.97 15.41
CA GLU A 343 1.33 -15.74 16.83
C GLU A 343 2.83 -15.60 17.03
N ARG A 344 3.26 -14.47 17.57
CA ARG A 344 4.67 -14.26 17.93
C ARG A 344 4.76 -13.99 19.42
N ASP A 345 5.55 -14.77 20.11
CA ASP A 345 5.98 -14.44 21.46
C ASP A 345 6.97 -13.27 21.37
N VAL A 346 6.56 -12.14 21.89
CA VAL A 346 7.48 -11.02 22.05
C VAL A 346 8.17 -11.19 23.41
N PRO A 347 9.49 -11.50 23.46
CA PRO A 347 10.18 -11.90 24.69
C PRO A 347 10.10 -10.86 25.83
N TRP A 348 9.80 -9.61 25.50
CA TRP A 348 9.71 -8.49 26.44
C TRP A 348 8.29 -8.28 27.02
N PHE A 349 7.31 -9.07 26.57
CA PHE A 349 5.90 -8.94 26.95
C PHE A 349 5.32 -10.32 27.24
N SER A 350 4.63 -10.43 28.36
CA SER A 350 3.97 -11.67 28.82
C SER A 350 2.67 -11.99 28.04
N ILE A 351 2.46 -11.39 26.86
CA ILE A 351 1.23 -11.54 26.07
C ILE A 351 1.62 -11.93 24.65
N PRO A 352 1.10 -13.06 24.11
CA PRO A 352 1.34 -13.42 22.71
C PRO A 352 0.78 -12.34 21.78
N PHE A 353 1.60 -11.94 20.82
CA PHE A 353 1.19 -11.02 19.76
C PHE A 353 0.55 -11.85 18.63
N ARG A 354 -0.69 -11.52 18.29
CA ARG A 354 -1.41 -12.12 17.17
C ARG A 354 -1.59 -11.08 16.08
N ARG A 355 -1.24 -11.42 14.87
CA ARG A 355 -1.45 -10.59 13.69
C ARG A 355 -2.15 -11.41 12.62
N MET A 356 -3.20 -10.84 12.04
CA MET A 356 -3.79 -11.36 10.83
C MET A 356 -2.97 -10.90 9.64
N GLU A 357 -2.35 -11.82 8.94
CA GLU A 357 -1.70 -11.53 7.67
C GLU A 357 -2.76 -11.54 6.57
N CYS A 358 -2.94 -10.39 5.92
CA CYS A 358 -3.90 -10.20 4.84
C CYS A 358 -3.14 -9.87 3.54
N PRO A 359 -2.43 -10.84 2.94
CA PRO A 359 -1.70 -10.58 1.72
C PRO A 359 -2.68 -10.26 0.58
N PHE A 360 -2.32 -9.30 -0.28
CA PHE A 360 -3.05 -9.08 -1.51
C PHE A 360 -2.47 -9.98 -2.60
N VAL A 361 -3.15 -11.07 -2.88
CA VAL A 361 -2.73 -12.10 -3.84
C VAL A 361 -3.55 -12.01 -5.11
N LEU A 362 -2.87 -11.97 -6.25
CA LEU A 362 -3.45 -12.06 -7.58
C LEU A 362 -2.93 -13.31 -8.29
N SER A 363 -3.74 -13.94 -9.11
CA SER A 363 -3.25 -14.97 -10.01
C SER A 363 -2.38 -14.32 -11.08
N ASN A 364 -1.14 -14.78 -11.21
CA ASN A 364 -0.18 -14.23 -12.16
C ASN A 364 -0.35 -14.89 -13.54
N ASP A 365 -1.36 -14.49 -14.25
CA ASP A 365 -1.64 -14.92 -15.61
C ASP A 365 -0.69 -14.32 -16.67
N LEU A 366 0.23 -13.45 -16.26
CA LEU A 366 1.28 -12.93 -17.14
C LEU A 366 2.49 -13.88 -17.26
N CYS A 367 2.93 -14.50 -16.14
CA CYS A 367 4.09 -15.40 -16.17
C CYS A 367 3.97 -16.65 -15.28
N GLY A 368 2.87 -16.83 -14.56
CA GLY A 368 2.54 -18.04 -13.80
C GLY A 368 2.71 -17.91 -12.29
N GLY A 369 1.98 -18.76 -11.57
CA GLY A 369 1.92 -18.77 -10.11
C GLY A 369 1.03 -17.67 -9.54
N ASP A 370 1.33 -17.28 -8.32
CA ASP A 370 0.69 -16.17 -7.62
C ASP A 370 1.59 -14.94 -7.63
N PHE A 371 0.99 -13.77 -7.49
CA PHE A 371 1.68 -12.49 -7.34
C PHE A 371 1.19 -11.83 -6.06
N ILE A 372 2.08 -11.66 -5.10
CA ILE A 372 1.78 -10.99 -3.82
C ILE A 372 2.35 -9.59 -3.86
N ILE A 373 1.54 -8.59 -3.54
CA ILE A 373 2.01 -7.21 -3.54
C ILE A 373 2.72 -6.92 -2.22
N ASP A 374 4.03 -7.11 -2.17
CA ASP A 374 4.87 -6.76 -1.02
C ASP A 374 5.14 -5.25 -0.97
N PHE A 375 5.41 -4.64 -2.13
CA PHE A 375 5.70 -3.21 -2.22
C PHE A 375 4.96 -2.54 -3.37
N ARG A 376 4.69 -1.24 -3.18
CA ARG A 376 4.21 -0.32 -4.20
C ARG A 376 5.25 0.76 -4.43
N SER A 377 5.52 1.10 -5.66
CA SER A 377 6.50 2.13 -5.96
C SER A 377 6.06 3.07 -7.08
N SER A 378 6.28 4.37 -6.85
CA SER A 378 6.10 5.44 -7.83
C SER A 378 4.71 5.53 -8.47
N GLY A 379 3.70 4.84 -7.91
CA GLY A 379 2.37 4.72 -8.52
C GLY A 379 2.36 4.03 -9.89
N LYS A 380 3.47 3.36 -10.25
CA LYS A 380 3.65 2.67 -11.53
C LYS A 380 3.95 1.19 -11.38
N TYR A 381 4.45 0.78 -10.22
CA TYR A 381 4.96 -0.56 -10.01
C TYR A 381 4.38 -1.21 -8.77
N TRP A 382 3.97 -2.47 -8.91
CA TRP A 382 3.77 -3.39 -7.81
C TRP A 382 4.90 -4.41 -7.83
N VAL A 383 5.37 -4.81 -6.66
CA VAL A 383 6.53 -5.69 -6.54
C VAL A 383 6.19 -6.84 -5.61
N ASP A 384 6.46 -8.04 -6.11
CA ASP A 384 6.49 -9.27 -5.32
C ASP A 384 7.95 -9.68 -5.14
N VAL A 385 8.34 -10.01 -3.91
CA VAL A 385 9.71 -10.37 -3.53
C VAL A 385 9.79 -11.86 -3.27
N LEU A 386 10.51 -12.57 -4.13
CA LEU A 386 10.71 -14.01 -4.00
C LEU A 386 12.01 -14.28 -3.23
N TYR A 387 11.86 -14.68 -1.97
CA TYR A 387 12.98 -15.15 -1.15
C TYR A 387 13.25 -16.63 -1.43
N LEU A 388 14.54 -16.99 -1.47
CA LEU A 388 15.00 -18.35 -1.73
C LEU A 388 15.51 -18.93 -0.42
N GLY A 389 14.93 -20.03 0.05
CA GLY A 389 15.30 -20.66 1.32
C GLY A 389 14.10 -21.14 2.13
N ASN A 390 14.36 -21.86 3.22
CA ASN A 390 13.33 -22.60 3.96
C ASN A 390 12.32 -21.72 4.73
N ASP A 391 12.62 -20.45 5.00
CA ASP A 391 11.85 -19.63 5.92
C ASP A 391 10.81 -18.72 5.27
N GLY A 392 10.45 -18.96 4.02
CA GLY A 392 9.48 -18.10 3.32
C GLY A 392 9.16 -18.55 1.91
N ASN A 393 9.31 -19.83 1.62
CA ASN A 393 9.17 -20.33 0.24
C ASN A 393 7.69 -20.32 -0.20
N ARG A 394 7.23 -19.18 -0.69
CA ARG A 394 5.93 -18.99 -1.38
C ARG A 394 5.96 -19.50 -2.82
N ILE A 395 7.10 -20.06 -3.25
CA ILE A 395 7.33 -20.42 -4.65
C ILE A 395 6.92 -21.88 -4.85
N ASP A 396 5.82 -22.10 -5.56
CA ASP A 396 5.43 -23.42 -6.06
C ASP A 396 5.75 -23.56 -7.56
N LEU A 397 6.91 -24.15 -7.85
CA LEU A 397 7.34 -24.41 -9.23
C LEU A 397 6.34 -25.29 -10.01
N ASN A 398 5.61 -26.21 -9.35
CA ASN A 398 4.62 -27.04 -10.02
C ASN A 398 3.41 -26.22 -10.40
N GLN A 399 2.95 -25.33 -9.51
CA GLN A 399 1.89 -24.37 -9.82
C GLN A 399 2.30 -23.49 -10.99
N ILE A 400 3.51 -22.91 -10.98
CA ILE A 400 4.02 -22.07 -12.06
C ILE A 400 4.04 -22.87 -13.38
N LYS A 401 4.60 -24.09 -13.38
CA LYS A 401 4.69 -24.95 -14.58
C LYS A 401 3.32 -25.31 -15.14
N SER A 402 2.31 -25.52 -14.30
CA SER A 402 0.95 -25.87 -14.70
C SER A 402 0.06 -24.68 -15.04
N SER A 403 0.44 -23.45 -14.66
CA SER A 403 -0.36 -22.24 -14.92
C SER A 403 -0.57 -22.00 -16.41
N THR A 404 -1.78 -21.58 -16.79
CA THR A 404 -2.05 -21.02 -18.11
C THR A 404 -1.70 -19.53 -18.07
N VAL A 405 -0.88 -19.06 -18.98
CA VAL A 405 -0.37 -17.69 -19.01
C VAL A 405 -0.53 -17.02 -20.37
N ILE A 406 -0.52 -15.70 -20.37
CA ILE A 406 -0.54 -14.87 -21.58
C ILE A 406 0.82 -14.88 -22.28
N ASP A 407 1.93 -14.90 -21.50
CA ASP A 407 3.29 -14.88 -22.04
C ASP A 407 4.08 -16.13 -21.61
N GLU A 408 4.07 -17.14 -22.46
CA GLU A 408 4.82 -18.39 -22.26
C GLU A 408 6.36 -18.15 -22.25
N SER A 409 6.86 -17.09 -22.87
CA SER A 409 8.27 -16.78 -22.85
C SER A 409 8.72 -16.25 -21.48
N LYS A 410 7.87 -15.45 -20.86
CA LYS A 410 8.08 -14.94 -19.49
C LYS A 410 7.97 -16.04 -18.45
N LYS A 411 7.03 -16.97 -18.63
CA LYS A 411 6.92 -18.15 -17.77
C LYS A 411 8.21 -18.99 -17.81
N LYS A 412 8.73 -19.25 -19.01
CA LYS A 412 10.00 -19.98 -19.16
C LYS A 412 11.18 -19.22 -18.55
N GLU A 413 11.20 -17.88 -18.66
CA GLU A 413 12.20 -17.03 -18.01
C GLU A 413 12.12 -17.18 -16.48
N LEU A 414 10.92 -17.07 -15.90
CA LEU A 414 10.71 -17.24 -14.46
C LEU A 414 11.19 -18.60 -13.96
N ILE A 415 10.78 -19.68 -14.63
CA ILE A 415 11.21 -21.03 -14.27
C ILE A 415 12.73 -21.16 -14.32
N ARG A 416 13.37 -20.69 -15.38
CA ARG A 416 14.83 -20.75 -15.53
C ARG A 416 15.54 -19.97 -14.42
N VAL A 417 15.06 -18.77 -14.08
CA VAL A 417 15.63 -17.95 -13.02
C VAL A 417 15.50 -18.65 -11.67
N LEU A 418 14.32 -19.19 -11.36
CA LEU A 418 14.08 -19.92 -10.12
C LEU A 418 14.89 -21.20 -9.99
N GLU A 419 15.05 -21.98 -11.10
CA GLU A 419 15.84 -23.20 -11.11
C GLU A 419 17.35 -22.93 -11.04
N SER A 420 17.83 -21.75 -11.42
CA SER A 420 19.23 -21.36 -11.31
C SER A 420 19.61 -20.72 -9.98
N ALA A 421 18.63 -20.32 -9.19
CA ALA A 421 18.86 -19.63 -7.93
C ALA A 421 19.13 -20.62 -6.78
N THR A 422 19.91 -20.17 -5.79
CA THR A 422 20.31 -20.94 -4.62
C THR A 422 19.93 -20.19 -3.35
N GLU A 423 20.07 -20.84 -2.20
CA GLU A 423 19.83 -20.21 -0.89
C GLU A 423 20.75 -19.02 -0.60
N ASP A 424 21.92 -18.96 -1.27
CA ASP A 424 22.86 -17.85 -1.16
C ASP A 424 22.53 -16.69 -2.14
N SER A 425 21.50 -16.85 -2.97
CA SER A 425 21.09 -15.81 -3.92
C SER A 425 20.35 -14.69 -3.21
N ASN A 426 20.53 -13.46 -3.70
CA ASN A 426 19.64 -12.36 -3.33
C ASN A 426 18.20 -12.63 -3.78
N PRO A 427 17.20 -11.97 -3.18
CA PRO A 427 15.81 -12.10 -3.61
C PRO A 427 15.64 -11.80 -5.11
N ILE A 428 14.67 -12.46 -5.72
CA ILE A 428 14.22 -12.18 -7.08
C ILE A 428 13.02 -11.26 -6.97
N LEU A 429 13.04 -10.14 -7.69
CA LEU A 429 11.90 -9.23 -7.75
C LEU A 429 11.04 -9.56 -8.98
N MET A 430 9.76 -9.77 -8.79
CA MET A 430 8.77 -9.68 -9.85
C MET A 430 8.18 -8.29 -9.85
N ILE A 431 8.46 -7.50 -10.88
CA ILE A 431 8.06 -6.10 -10.97
C ILE A 431 6.95 -5.97 -12.00
N ALA A 432 5.72 -5.82 -11.52
CA ALA A 432 4.55 -5.58 -12.36
C ALA A 432 4.44 -4.09 -12.70
N THR A 433 4.41 -3.77 -13.99
CA THR A 433 4.17 -2.39 -14.48
C THR A 433 2.67 -2.19 -14.64
N LEU A 434 2.09 -1.26 -13.91
CA LEU A 434 0.66 -0.93 -13.98
C LEU A 434 0.28 -0.32 -15.35
N LYS A 435 -0.99 -0.53 -15.76
CA LYS A 435 -1.53 -0.03 -17.04
C LYS A 435 -1.73 1.47 -17.05
#